data_2bfd6964a6bd82f1ae5ff4548c20a02f
#
_entry.id   2bfd6964a6bd82f1ae5ff4548c20a02f
#
_cell.length_a   1.000
_cell.length_b   1.000
_cell.length_c   1.000
_cell.angle_alpha   90.00
_cell.angle_beta   90.00
_cell.angle_gamma   90.00
#
_symmetry.space_group_name_H-M   'P 1'
#
loop_
_entity.id
_entity.type
_entity.pdbx_description
1 polymer ?
#
loop_
_entity_poly.entity_id
_entity_poly.type
_entity_poly.pdbx_seq_one_letter_code
_entity_poly.pdbx_strand_id
1 'polypeptide(L)'
;MSALVLKLIAAVSMCVDHVGIVLFPKVVWLRYIGRLAFPLYAYFIAEGFRYTHDRLHYFLRIFLLGLGCQIVYTVAEKQLYLGVLLTFSMSVAVMACVSRLKTALTVPDTPTGERGRSVALSALLCALAVGTVFLICSSVTVDYGFCGVMLPVLVSLSEKKPVRLALFSVGVAAVLLECAGLPGAFVVNDFVMQAFSLLTIPLVALYNGRLGKYKLKYFFYIFYPAHLAVIYLISLIV
;
A
#
# COMPACT_ATOMS: atom_id res chain seq x y z
N MET A 1 -20.61 1.55 -1.87
CA MET A 1 -20.08 0.61 -0.85
C MET A 1 -19.44 1.40 0.28
N SER A 2 -19.44 0.92 1.54
CA SER A 2 -18.72 1.58 2.65
C SER A 2 -17.26 1.14 2.72
N ALA A 3 -16.42 1.91 3.46
CA ALA A 3 -15.02 1.55 3.70
C ALA A 3 -14.89 0.16 4.37
N LEU A 4 -15.80 -0.17 5.30
CA LEU A 4 -15.80 -1.47 5.96
C LEU A 4 -15.95 -2.63 4.97
N VAL A 5 -16.92 -2.53 4.04
CA VAL A 5 -17.17 -3.60 3.05
C VAL A 5 -15.93 -3.79 2.15
N LEU A 6 -15.35 -2.70 1.65
CA LEU A 6 -14.16 -2.79 0.80
C LEU A 6 -12.93 -3.34 1.54
N LYS A 7 -12.75 -2.97 2.82
CA LYS A 7 -11.68 -3.53 3.66
C LYS A 7 -11.89 -5.02 3.96
N LEU A 8 -13.13 -5.46 4.11
CA LEU A 8 -13.44 -6.90 4.27
C LEU A 8 -13.16 -7.67 2.97
N ILE A 9 -13.53 -7.10 1.81
CA ILE A 9 -13.16 -7.69 0.51
C ILE A 9 -11.64 -7.81 0.41
N ALA A 10 -10.89 -6.76 0.76
CA ALA A 10 -9.43 -6.79 0.74
C ALA A 10 -8.86 -7.85 1.70
N ALA A 11 -9.42 -7.98 2.92
CA ALA A 11 -8.96 -8.97 3.91
C ALA A 11 -9.24 -10.41 3.46
N VAL A 12 -10.43 -10.67 2.92
CA VAL A 12 -10.78 -11.99 2.37
C VAL A 12 -9.90 -12.32 1.16
N SER A 13 -9.73 -11.38 0.22
CA SER A 13 -8.86 -11.57 -0.94
C SER A 13 -7.42 -11.87 -0.52
N MET A 14 -6.89 -11.17 0.49
CA MET A 14 -5.55 -11.40 1.02
C MET A 14 -5.42 -12.80 1.64
N CYS A 15 -6.43 -13.23 2.41
CA CYS A 15 -6.45 -14.59 2.98
C CYS A 15 -6.48 -15.66 1.89
N VAL A 16 -7.31 -15.48 0.86
CA VAL A 16 -7.40 -16.38 -0.31
C VAL A 16 -6.07 -16.45 -1.06
N ASP A 17 -5.37 -15.32 -1.22
CA ASP A 17 -4.04 -15.29 -1.84
C ASP A 17 -3.02 -16.14 -1.07
N HIS A 18 -2.92 -15.95 0.25
CA HIS A 18 -1.97 -16.68 1.08
C HIS A 18 -2.32 -18.18 1.20
N VAL A 19 -3.61 -18.52 1.25
CA VAL A 19 -4.07 -19.93 1.15
C VAL A 19 -3.62 -20.52 -0.18
N GLY A 20 -3.76 -19.78 -1.28
CA GLY A 20 -3.31 -20.20 -2.61
C GLY A 20 -1.79 -20.40 -2.68
N ILE A 21 -1.00 -19.50 -2.06
CA ILE A 21 0.47 -19.62 -2.05
C ILE A 21 0.93 -20.82 -1.24
N VAL A 22 0.40 -20.98 -0.03
CA VAL A 22 0.97 -21.90 0.98
C VAL A 22 0.34 -23.30 0.90
N LEU A 23 -1.00 -23.38 0.79
CA LEU A 23 -1.70 -24.67 0.88
C LEU A 23 -2.05 -25.25 -0.50
N PHE A 24 -2.33 -24.39 -1.50
CA PHE A 24 -2.80 -24.84 -2.81
C PHE A 24 -2.04 -24.18 -3.97
N PRO A 25 -0.69 -24.34 -4.08
CA PRO A 25 0.14 -23.64 -5.07
C PRO A 25 -0.24 -23.96 -6.53
N LYS A 26 -0.90 -25.09 -6.77
CA LYS A 26 -1.39 -25.51 -8.09
C LYS A 26 -2.70 -24.83 -8.48
N VAL A 27 -3.42 -24.19 -7.54
CA VAL A 27 -4.74 -23.59 -7.76
C VAL A 27 -4.59 -22.09 -8.04
N VAL A 28 -4.15 -21.76 -9.25
CA VAL A 28 -3.73 -20.40 -9.65
C VAL A 28 -4.85 -19.36 -9.51
N TRP A 29 -6.12 -19.72 -9.67
CA TRP A 29 -7.22 -18.77 -9.57
C TRP A 29 -7.38 -18.14 -8.17
N LEU A 30 -6.91 -18.79 -7.10
CA LEU A 30 -6.86 -18.20 -5.76
C LEU A 30 -5.97 -16.96 -5.73
N ARG A 31 -4.87 -17.00 -6.50
CA ARG A 31 -3.94 -15.88 -6.65
C ARG A 31 -4.58 -14.71 -7.43
N TYR A 32 -5.44 -15.00 -8.40
CA TYR A 32 -6.18 -13.96 -9.15
C TYR A 32 -7.09 -13.15 -8.23
N ILE A 33 -7.84 -13.83 -7.35
CA ILE A 33 -8.66 -13.17 -6.33
C ILE A 33 -7.79 -12.34 -5.39
N GLY A 34 -6.63 -12.87 -5.01
CA GLY A 34 -5.68 -12.22 -4.13
C GLY A 34 -5.20 -10.85 -4.61
N ARG A 35 -5.10 -10.65 -5.94
CA ARG A 35 -4.63 -9.37 -6.51
C ARG A 35 -5.51 -8.17 -6.19
N LEU A 36 -6.72 -8.38 -5.72
CA LEU A 36 -7.60 -7.30 -5.26
C LEU A 36 -7.14 -6.67 -3.93
N ALA A 37 -6.43 -7.42 -3.10
CA ALA A 37 -6.10 -7.01 -1.74
C ALA A 37 -5.23 -5.75 -1.70
N PHE A 38 -4.07 -5.78 -2.38
CA PHE A 38 -3.08 -4.72 -2.32
C PHE A 38 -3.62 -3.34 -2.75
N PRO A 39 -4.24 -3.17 -3.93
CA PRO A 39 -4.70 -1.85 -4.35
C PRO A 39 -5.81 -1.30 -3.44
N LEU A 40 -6.70 -2.16 -2.94
CA LEU A 40 -7.73 -1.74 -1.98
C LEU A 40 -7.11 -1.25 -0.68
N TYR A 41 -6.14 -1.97 -0.12
CA TYR A 41 -5.41 -1.50 1.08
C TYR A 41 -4.65 -0.21 0.79
N ALA A 42 -3.94 -0.10 -0.34
CA ALA A 42 -3.23 1.10 -0.77
C ALA A 42 -4.15 2.33 -0.81
N TYR A 43 -5.36 2.18 -1.37
CA TYR A 43 -6.37 3.23 -1.34
C TYR A 43 -6.75 3.64 0.09
N PHE A 44 -6.95 2.66 1.00
CA PHE A 44 -7.32 2.94 2.38
C PHE A 44 -6.16 3.41 3.25
N ILE A 45 -4.92 3.16 2.90
CA ILE A 45 -3.75 3.80 3.52
C ILE A 45 -3.77 5.31 3.24
N ALA A 46 -4.01 5.72 1.99
CA ALA A 46 -4.16 7.14 1.64
C ALA A 46 -5.38 7.78 2.32
N GLU A 47 -6.50 7.07 2.38
CA GLU A 47 -7.71 7.52 3.10
C GLU A 47 -7.46 7.66 4.59
N GLY A 48 -6.79 6.69 5.22
CA GLY A 48 -6.41 6.73 6.63
C GLY A 48 -5.46 7.88 6.95
N PHE A 49 -4.47 8.14 6.10
CA PHE A 49 -3.57 9.27 6.24
C PHE A 49 -4.31 10.62 6.20
N ARG A 50 -5.30 10.74 5.31
CA ARG A 50 -6.12 11.95 5.17
C ARG A 50 -6.91 12.30 6.44
N TYR A 51 -7.48 11.30 7.12
CA TYR A 51 -8.33 11.51 8.29
C TYR A 51 -7.59 11.40 9.63
N THR A 52 -6.29 11.12 9.61
CA THR A 52 -5.50 11.02 10.84
C THR A 52 -4.94 12.38 11.24
N HIS A 53 -5.13 12.80 12.50
CA HIS A 53 -4.51 13.99 13.05
C HIS A 53 -3.04 13.75 13.37
N ASP A 54 -2.71 12.60 13.94
CA ASP A 54 -1.35 12.24 14.34
C ASP A 54 -0.73 11.29 13.31
N ARG A 55 -0.01 11.90 12.38
CA ARG A 55 0.66 11.20 11.25
C ARG A 55 1.83 10.34 11.72
N LEU A 56 2.52 10.78 12.79
CA LEU A 56 3.64 10.02 13.34
C LEU A 56 3.15 8.70 13.98
N HIS A 57 2.12 8.76 14.83
CA HIS A 57 1.53 7.56 15.40
C HIS A 57 0.88 6.66 14.32
N TYR A 58 0.38 7.23 13.23
CA TYR A 58 -0.13 6.45 12.11
C TYR A 58 0.99 5.69 11.40
N PHE A 59 2.10 6.37 11.11
CA PHE A 59 3.31 5.78 10.56
C PHE A 59 3.87 4.68 11.47
N LEU A 60 4.10 5.00 12.76
CA LEU A 60 4.70 4.07 13.73
C LEU A 60 3.88 2.80 13.89
N ARG A 61 2.55 2.88 13.90
CA ARG A 61 1.69 1.68 14.01
C ARG A 61 1.88 0.73 12.82
N ILE A 62 1.95 1.25 11.60
CA ILE A 62 2.12 0.43 10.40
C ILE A 62 3.55 -0.11 10.36
N PHE A 63 4.53 0.76 10.66
CA PHE A 63 5.95 0.42 10.62
C PHE A 63 6.32 -0.63 11.65
N LEU A 64 5.93 -0.47 12.92
CA LEU A 64 6.25 -1.43 13.99
C LEU A 64 5.58 -2.79 13.76
N LEU A 65 4.33 -2.79 13.28
CA LEU A 65 3.67 -4.04 12.88
C LEU A 65 4.38 -4.69 11.69
N GLY A 66 4.76 -3.88 10.69
CA GLY A 66 5.51 -4.34 9.53
C GLY A 66 6.87 -4.90 9.91
N LEU A 67 7.58 -4.23 10.81
CA LEU A 67 8.89 -4.68 11.31
C LEU A 67 8.76 -6.01 12.07
N GLY A 68 7.75 -6.15 12.93
CA GLY A 68 7.48 -7.41 13.64
C GLY A 68 7.21 -8.56 12.68
N CYS A 69 6.35 -8.38 11.68
CA CYS A 69 6.09 -9.39 10.65
C CYS A 69 7.35 -9.68 9.80
N GLN A 70 8.15 -8.64 9.49
CA GLN A 70 9.39 -8.78 8.73
C GLN A 70 10.43 -9.63 9.45
N ILE A 71 10.61 -9.46 10.77
CA ILE A 71 11.54 -10.26 11.57
C ILE A 71 11.13 -11.75 11.49
N VAL A 72 9.83 -12.03 11.68
CA VAL A 72 9.33 -13.42 11.61
C VAL A 72 9.55 -14.00 10.20
N TYR A 73 9.24 -13.25 9.15
CA TYR A 73 9.43 -13.68 7.77
C TYR A 73 10.91 -13.95 7.45
N THR A 74 11.81 -13.02 7.82
CA THR A 74 13.25 -13.16 7.55
C THR A 74 13.86 -14.36 8.28
N VAL A 75 13.40 -14.64 9.49
CA VAL A 75 13.85 -15.83 10.25
C VAL A 75 13.33 -17.13 9.62
N ALA A 76 12.09 -17.15 9.13
CA ALA A 76 11.48 -18.32 8.52
C ALA A 76 12.07 -18.63 7.13
N GLU A 77 12.14 -17.64 6.25
CA GLU A 77 12.50 -17.81 4.83
C GLU A 77 14.00 -17.58 4.56
N LYS A 78 14.75 -17.03 5.53
CA LYS A 78 16.19 -16.67 5.41
C LYS A 78 16.49 -15.75 4.21
N GLN A 79 15.51 -14.96 3.78
CA GLN A 79 15.61 -14.00 2.68
C GLN A 79 15.15 -12.62 3.14
N LEU A 80 15.83 -11.58 2.65
CA LEU A 80 15.44 -10.19 2.88
C LEU A 80 14.45 -9.76 1.79
N TYR A 81 13.17 -9.83 2.11
CA TYR A 81 12.07 -9.40 1.27
C TYR A 81 11.17 -8.47 2.08
N LEU A 82 11.07 -7.20 1.68
CA LEU A 82 10.28 -6.23 2.42
C LEU A 82 8.79 -6.38 2.11
N GLY A 83 8.04 -6.85 3.11
CA GLY A 83 6.61 -7.10 2.98
C GLY A 83 5.75 -5.83 2.87
N VAL A 84 4.50 -6.02 2.47
CA VAL A 84 3.52 -4.96 2.13
C VAL A 84 3.32 -3.89 3.22
N LEU A 85 3.45 -4.22 4.50
CA LEU A 85 3.33 -3.22 5.58
C LEU A 85 4.51 -2.24 5.59
N LEU A 86 5.72 -2.69 5.23
CA LEU A 86 6.87 -1.81 5.07
C LEU A 86 6.73 -0.96 3.80
N THR A 87 6.18 -1.50 2.70
CA THR A 87 5.78 -0.74 1.51
C THR A 87 4.83 0.40 1.89
N PHE A 88 3.78 0.12 2.67
CA PHE A 88 2.84 1.15 3.14
C PHE A 88 3.46 2.14 4.12
N SER A 89 4.42 1.72 4.94
CA SER A 89 5.16 2.63 5.83
C SER A 89 5.95 3.66 5.03
N MET A 90 6.67 3.22 3.99
CA MET A 90 7.37 4.11 3.06
C MET A 90 6.39 5.06 2.37
N SER A 91 5.22 4.57 1.94
CA SER A 91 4.16 5.42 1.36
C SER A 91 3.72 6.52 2.33
N VAL A 92 3.49 6.19 3.61
CA VAL A 92 3.08 7.16 4.64
C VAL A 92 4.15 8.21 4.87
N ALA A 93 5.44 7.82 4.90
CA ALA A 93 6.56 8.76 5.03
C ALA A 93 6.61 9.75 3.85
N VAL A 94 6.51 9.26 2.61
CA VAL A 94 6.47 10.11 1.41
C VAL A 94 5.23 11.02 1.43
N MET A 95 4.03 10.51 1.77
CA MET A 95 2.82 11.32 1.90
C MET A 95 2.97 12.44 2.93
N ALA A 96 3.68 12.20 4.04
CA ALA A 96 3.97 13.24 5.03
C ALA A 96 4.83 14.37 4.46
N CYS A 97 5.88 14.04 3.69
CA CYS A 97 6.72 15.03 3.01
C CYS A 97 5.92 15.82 1.97
N VAL A 98 5.12 15.14 1.13
CA VAL A 98 4.24 15.79 0.13
C VAL A 98 3.23 16.71 0.81
N SER A 99 2.65 16.29 1.93
CA SER A 99 1.71 17.13 2.67
C SER A 99 2.37 18.40 3.22
N ARG A 100 3.61 18.30 3.73
CA ARG A 100 4.38 19.49 4.18
C ARG A 100 4.65 20.45 3.01
N LEU A 101 5.05 19.91 1.86
CA LEU A 101 5.26 20.73 0.66
C LEU A 101 3.97 21.43 0.22
N LYS A 102 2.84 20.74 0.18
CA LYS A 102 1.54 21.36 -0.14
C LYS A 102 1.21 22.49 0.83
N THR A 103 1.40 22.29 2.13
CA THR A 103 1.17 23.34 3.13
C THR A 103 2.08 24.54 2.89
N ALA A 104 3.38 24.34 2.64
CA ALA A 104 4.33 25.43 2.35
C ALA A 104 3.96 26.22 1.10
N LEU A 105 3.37 25.58 0.09
CA LEU A 105 2.91 26.22 -1.14
C LEU A 105 1.61 27.03 -0.97
N THR A 106 0.74 26.63 -0.02
CA THR A 106 -0.62 27.20 0.12
C THR A 106 -0.74 28.28 1.20
N VAL A 107 0.19 28.39 2.15
CA VAL A 107 0.14 29.40 3.22
C VAL A 107 0.62 30.76 2.69
N PRO A 108 -0.26 31.82 2.68
CA PRO A 108 0.07 33.12 2.09
C PRO A 108 0.88 34.05 2.99
N ASP A 109 0.80 33.92 4.32
CA ASP A 109 1.13 34.96 5.30
C ASP A 109 2.56 34.95 5.86
N THR A 110 3.52 34.31 5.20
CA THR A 110 4.92 34.38 5.64
C THR A 110 5.69 35.43 4.80
N PRO A 111 6.65 36.18 5.40
CA PRO A 111 7.56 37.05 4.65
C PRO A 111 8.15 36.31 3.46
N THR A 112 8.28 36.97 2.32
CA THR A 112 8.63 36.34 1.02
C THR A 112 9.91 35.48 1.09
N GLY A 113 10.90 35.86 1.88
CA GLY A 113 12.14 35.10 2.07
C GLY A 113 11.98 33.80 2.87
N GLU A 114 11.17 33.81 3.93
CA GLU A 114 10.93 32.63 4.77
C GLU A 114 10.05 31.61 4.04
N ARG A 115 9.08 32.06 3.25
CA ARG A 115 8.25 31.19 2.40
C ARG A 115 9.11 30.45 1.37
N GLY A 116 9.99 31.14 0.65
CA GLY A 116 10.87 30.53 -0.33
C GLY A 116 11.74 29.44 0.30
N ARG A 117 12.33 29.73 1.48
CA ARG A 117 13.14 28.77 2.23
C ARG A 117 12.32 27.55 2.69
N SER A 118 11.09 27.74 3.18
CA SER A 118 10.21 26.67 3.63
C SER A 118 9.79 25.77 2.47
N VAL A 119 9.45 26.35 1.31
CA VAL A 119 9.12 25.59 0.08
C VAL A 119 10.34 24.82 -0.41
N ALA A 120 11.51 25.44 -0.50
CA ALA A 120 12.74 24.79 -0.95
C ALA A 120 13.12 23.60 -0.04
N LEU A 121 13.07 23.79 1.29
CA LEU A 121 13.36 22.72 2.25
C LEU A 121 12.35 21.57 2.13
N SER A 122 11.05 21.88 2.01
CA SER A 122 10.01 20.85 1.87
C SER A 122 10.12 20.09 0.54
N ALA A 123 10.50 20.78 -0.55
CA ALA A 123 10.75 20.15 -1.84
C ALA A 123 11.99 19.23 -1.78
N LEU A 124 13.08 19.69 -1.14
CA LEU A 124 14.26 18.88 -0.93
C LEU A 124 13.95 17.62 -0.12
N LEU A 125 13.20 17.75 0.98
CA LEU A 125 12.77 16.60 1.79
C LEU A 125 11.91 15.61 1.00
N CYS A 126 11.02 16.10 0.14
CA CYS A 126 10.24 15.23 -0.76
C CYS A 126 11.15 14.50 -1.75
N ALA A 127 12.08 15.20 -2.37
CA ALA A 127 13.02 14.61 -3.33
C ALA A 127 13.90 13.54 -2.65
N LEU A 128 14.43 13.84 -1.46
CA LEU A 128 15.21 12.89 -0.67
C LEU A 128 14.38 11.66 -0.26
N ALA A 129 13.13 11.85 0.19
CA ALA A 129 12.26 10.74 0.57
C ALA A 129 11.95 9.83 -0.63
N VAL A 130 11.59 10.39 -1.78
CA VAL A 130 11.33 9.63 -3.01
C VAL A 130 12.60 8.95 -3.51
N GLY A 131 13.74 9.66 -3.53
CA GLY A 131 15.04 9.11 -3.92
C GLY A 131 15.49 7.95 -3.02
N THR A 132 15.31 8.08 -1.70
CA THR A 132 15.61 7.00 -0.74
C THR A 132 14.73 5.78 -0.99
N VAL A 133 13.43 5.96 -1.20
CA VAL A 133 12.51 4.86 -1.54
C VAL A 133 12.92 4.19 -2.85
N PHE A 134 13.27 4.97 -3.88
CA PHE A 134 13.75 4.43 -5.15
C PHE A 134 15.01 3.58 -4.98
N LEU A 135 15.98 4.08 -4.20
CA LEU A 135 17.22 3.35 -3.89
C LEU A 135 16.94 2.05 -3.12
N ILE A 136 16.03 2.08 -2.14
CA ILE A 136 15.64 0.88 -1.40
C ILE A 136 15.01 -0.14 -2.35
N CYS A 137 14.04 0.27 -3.17
CA CYS A 137 13.37 -0.62 -4.13
C CYS A 137 14.32 -1.16 -5.21
N SER A 138 15.40 -0.44 -5.53
CA SER A 138 16.43 -0.90 -6.48
C SER A 138 17.45 -1.86 -5.84
N SER A 139 17.63 -1.80 -4.52
CA SER A 139 18.65 -2.57 -3.79
C SER A 139 18.08 -3.82 -3.12
N VAL A 140 16.81 -3.81 -2.74
CA VAL A 140 16.14 -4.90 -2.02
C VAL A 140 14.79 -5.16 -2.66
N THR A 141 14.38 -6.43 -2.71
CA THR A 141 13.04 -6.79 -3.19
C THR A 141 11.98 -6.28 -2.22
N VAL A 142 11.15 -5.35 -2.71
CA VAL A 142 10.03 -4.75 -1.97
C VAL A 142 8.72 -5.23 -2.60
N ASP A 143 7.76 -5.57 -1.76
CA ASP A 143 6.44 -6.02 -2.22
C ASP A 143 5.75 -4.92 -3.05
N TYR A 144 5.39 -5.24 -4.29
CA TYR A 144 4.86 -4.34 -5.33
C TYR A 144 5.81 -3.20 -5.77
N GLY A 145 7.10 -3.24 -5.42
CA GLY A 145 8.13 -2.34 -5.92
C GLY A 145 7.90 -0.85 -5.63
N PHE A 146 8.54 -0.01 -6.43
CA PHE A 146 8.46 1.45 -6.30
C PHE A 146 7.05 1.99 -6.61
N CYS A 147 6.39 1.49 -7.66
CA CYS A 147 5.03 1.91 -8.00
C CYS A 147 4.04 1.52 -6.91
N GLY A 148 4.26 0.40 -6.21
CA GLY A 148 3.47 0.02 -5.04
C GLY A 148 3.56 1.03 -3.91
N VAL A 149 4.76 1.55 -3.60
CA VAL A 149 4.94 2.63 -2.62
C VAL A 149 4.26 3.91 -3.09
N MET A 150 4.33 4.24 -4.38
CA MET A 150 3.79 5.48 -4.93
C MET A 150 2.27 5.46 -5.11
N LEU A 151 1.61 4.30 -5.16
CA LEU A 151 0.16 4.20 -5.35
C LEU A 151 -0.65 4.95 -4.27
N PRO A 152 -0.44 4.75 -2.95
CA PRO A 152 -1.10 5.57 -1.92
C PRO A 152 -0.75 7.05 -2.02
N VAL A 153 0.50 7.38 -2.38
CA VAL A 153 0.95 8.77 -2.55
C VAL A 153 0.14 9.46 -3.63
N LEU A 154 -0.01 8.86 -4.81
CA LEU A 154 -0.81 9.38 -5.91
C LEU A 154 -2.26 9.64 -5.47
N VAL A 155 -2.89 8.67 -4.81
CA VAL A 155 -4.26 8.81 -4.28
C VAL A 155 -4.39 9.98 -3.31
N SER A 156 -3.34 10.28 -2.52
CA SER A 156 -3.32 11.36 -1.54
C SER A 156 -3.18 12.77 -2.15
N LEU A 157 -2.81 12.87 -3.44
CA LEU A 157 -2.56 14.15 -4.11
C LEU A 157 -3.82 15.02 -4.27
N SER A 158 -5.01 14.43 -4.32
CA SER A 158 -6.25 15.16 -4.51
C SER A 158 -7.31 14.78 -3.48
N GLU A 159 -8.19 15.74 -3.16
CA GLU A 159 -9.38 15.51 -2.33
C GLU A 159 -10.61 15.19 -3.17
N LYS A 160 -10.64 15.59 -4.44
CA LYS A 160 -11.77 15.41 -5.33
C LYS A 160 -11.89 13.94 -5.74
N LYS A 161 -13.03 13.31 -5.45
CA LYS A 161 -13.27 11.87 -5.73
C LYS A 161 -12.92 11.44 -7.16
N PRO A 162 -13.34 12.15 -8.24
CA PRO A 162 -13.02 11.73 -9.61
C PRO A 162 -11.52 11.77 -9.90
N VAL A 163 -10.81 12.79 -9.39
CA VAL A 163 -9.34 12.89 -9.56
C VAL A 163 -8.63 11.79 -8.78
N ARG A 164 -9.07 11.48 -7.57
CA ARG A 164 -8.52 10.37 -6.78
C ARG A 164 -8.71 9.03 -7.47
N LEU A 165 -9.88 8.81 -8.09
CA LEU A 165 -10.13 7.59 -8.86
C LEU A 165 -9.23 7.51 -10.08
N ALA A 166 -9.04 8.61 -10.82
CA ALA A 166 -8.11 8.66 -11.95
C ALA A 166 -6.67 8.38 -11.53
N LEU A 167 -6.19 9.03 -10.45
CA LEU A 167 -4.85 8.80 -9.89
C LEU A 167 -4.67 7.37 -9.38
N PHE A 168 -5.71 6.80 -8.76
CA PHE A 168 -5.73 5.40 -8.35
C PHE A 168 -5.61 4.46 -9.56
N SER A 169 -6.37 4.71 -10.63
CA SER A 169 -6.31 3.91 -11.86
C SER A 169 -4.93 3.97 -12.51
N VAL A 170 -4.33 5.15 -12.60
CA VAL A 170 -2.96 5.34 -13.09
C VAL A 170 -1.95 4.58 -12.21
N GLY A 171 -2.09 4.69 -10.89
CA GLY A 171 -1.21 3.98 -9.96
C GLY A 171 -1.33 2.45 -10.05
N VAL A 172 -2.55 1.90 -10.18
CA VAL A 172 -2.75 0.46 -10.38
C VAL A 172 -2.15 0.00 -11.71
N ALA A 173 -2.32 0.78 -12.78
CA ALA A 173 -1.69 0.48 -14.07
C ALA A 173 -0.15 0.53 -14.00
N ALA A 174 0.42 1.49 -13.25
CA ALA A 174 1.86 1.59 -13.05
C ALA A 174 2.42 0.36 -12.29
N VAL A 175 1.74 -0.09 -11.24
CA VAL A 175 2.10 -1.33 -10.51
C VAL A 175 2.03 -2.54 -11.44
N LEU A 176 0.99 -2.64 -12.27
CA LEU A 176 0.87 -3.73 -13.26
C LEU A 176 2.05 -3.73 -14.23
N LEU A 177 2.44 -2.56 -14.76
CA LEU A 177 3.55 -2.43 -15.69
C LEU A 177 4.89 -2.73 -15.04
N GLU A 178 5.12 -2.29 -13.80
CA GLU A 178 6.34 -2.60 -13.06
C GLU A 178 6.47 -4.12 -12.80
N CYS A 179 5.40 -4.77 -12.37
CA CYS A 179 5.38 -6.22 -12.18
C CYS A 179 5.58 -7.00 -13.49
N ALA A 180 5.13 -6.43 -14.63
CA ALA A 180 5.32 -7.03 -15.95
C ALA A 180 6.74 -6.83 -16.52
N GLY A 181 7.42 -5.75 -16.12
CA GLY A 181 8.74 -5.37 -16.63
C GLY A 181 9.94 -5.95 -15.88
N LEU A 182 9.73 -6.67 -14.78
CA LEU A 182 10.84 -7.28 -14.03
C LEU A 182 11.48 -8.43 -14.82
N PRO A 183 12.82 -8.43 -14.99
CA PRO A 183 13.54 -9.53 -15.63
C PRO A 183 13.29 -10.84 -14.87
N GLY A 184 12.75 -11.84 -15.52
CA GLY A 184 12.39 -13.13 -14.94
C GLY A 184 10.91 -13.29 -14.58
N ALA A 185 10.10 -12.23 -14.60
CA ALA A 185 8.65 -12.26 -14.32
C ALA A 185 7.78 -12.54 -15.57
N PHE A 186 8.38 -12.70 -16.73
CA PHE A 186 7.66 -12.91 -17.99
C PHE A 186 7.23 -14.37 -18.18
N VAL A 187 6.40 -14.84 -17.28
CA VAL A 187 5.41 -15.83 -17.67
C VAL A 187 4.13 -15.05 -17.95
N VAL A 188 3.54 -15.21 -19.13
CA VAL A 188 2.26 -14.57 -19.53
C VAL A 188 1.21 -14.69 -18.43
N ASN A 189 1.27 -15.76 -17.66
CA ASN A 189 0.41 -16.01 -16.50
C ASN A 189 0.56 -14.98 -15.37
N ASP A 190 1.75 -14.45 -15.09
CA ASP A 190 1.96 -13.48 -13.99
C ASP A 190 1.40 -12.11 -14.35
N PHE A 191 1.54 -11.69 -15.62
CA PHE A 191 0.90 -10.47 -16.11
C PHE A 191 -0.64 -10.57 -16.05
N VAL A 192 -1.21 -11.68 -16.55
CA VAL A 192 -2.65 -11.91 -16.50
C VAL A 192 -3.14 -11.94 -15.05
N MET A 193 -2.42 -12.61 -14.16
CA MET A 193 -2.74 -12.65 -12.74
C MET A 193 -2.74 -11.24 -12.14
N GLN A 194 -1.72 -10.43 -12.39
CA GLN A 194 -1.63 -9.07 -11.87
C GLN A 194 -2.70 -8.14 -12.47
N ALA A 195 -3.15 -8.37 -13.71
CA ALA A 195 -4.21 -7.61 -14.36
C ALA A 195 -5.56 -7.67 -13.60
N PHE A 196 -5.79 -8.72 -12.80
CA PHE A 196 -6.98 -8.77 -11.92
C PHE A 196 -7.02 -7.65 -10.89
N SER A 197 -5.89 -7.02 -10.57
CA SER A 197 -5.84 -5.81 -9.73
C SER A 197 -6.67 -4.65 -10.31
N LEU A 198 -6.86 -4.58 -11.63
CA LEU A 198 -7.70 -3.57 -12.30
C LEU A 198 -9.17 -3.65 -11.87
N LEU A 199 -9.66 -4.81 -11.44
CA LEU A 199 -11.02 -4.97 -10.90
C LEU A 199 -11.24 -4.16 -9.62
N THR A 200 -10.20 -3.67 -8.98
CA THR A 200 -10.31 -2.76 -7.83
C THR A 200 -10.82 -1.38 -8.22
N ILE A 201 -10.63 -0.95 -9.48
CA ILE A 201 -11.05 0.37 -9.96
C ILE A 201 -12.57 0.55 -9.84
N PRO A 202 -13.42 -0.33 -10.41
CA PRO A 202 -14.86 -0.22 -10.22
C PRO A 202 -15.28 -0.38 -8.74
N LEU A 203 -14.60 -1.21 -7.96
CA LEU A 203 -14.88 -1.34 -6.52
C LEU A 203 -14.66 -0.02 -5.77
N VAL A 204 -13.54 0.67 -6.04
CA VAL A 204 -13.25 1.99 -5.46
C VAL A 204 -14.19 3.07 -6.01
N ALA A 205 -14.61 3.00 -7.28
CA ALA A 205 -15.59 3.92 -7.86
C ALA A 205 -16.93 3.86 -7.10
N LEU A 206 -17.34 2.66 -6.66
CA LEU A 206 -18.56 2.43 -5.87
C LEU A 206 -18.39 2.87 -4.39
N TYR A 207 -17.21 3.29 -3.94
CA TYR A 207 -17.00 3.78 -2.59
C TYR A 207 -17.76 5.08 -2.34
N ASN A 208 -18.56 5.11 -1.26
CA ASN A 208 -19.44 6.24 -0.93
C ASN A 208 -18.85 7.23 0.10
N GLY A 209 -17.58 7.06 0.50
CA GLY A 209 -16.93 7.93 1.49
C GLY A 209 -17.33 7.65 2.95
N ARG A 210 -18.20 6.68 3.23
CA ARG A 210 -18.69 6.38 4.59
C ARG A 210 -17.89 5.25 5.23
N LEU A 211 -17.59 5.35 6.52
CA LEU A 211 -16.80 4.35 7.27
C LEU A 211 -17.50 2.98 7.35
N GLY A 212 -18.83 2.96 7.45
CA GLY A 212 -19.62 1.76 7.71
C GLY A 212 -20.11 1.67 9.16
N LYS A 213 -20.94 0.66 9.45
CA LYS A 213 -21.65 0.52 10.73
C LYS A 213 -20.72 0.20 11.92
N TYR A 214 -19.65 -0.58 11.69
CA TYR A 214 -18.75 -1.06 12.73
C TYR A 214 -17.36 -0.45 12.61
N LYS A 215 -16.77 -0.06 13.76
CA LYS A 215 -15.40 0.47 13.84
C LYS A 215 -14.40 -0.67 14.08
N LEU A 216 -14.03 -1.42 13.05
CA LEU A 216 -13.12 -2.57 13.14
C LEU A 216 -11.64 -2.18 12.95
N LYS A 217 -11.20 -1.04 13.51
CA LYS A 217 -9.82 -0.55 13.34
C LYS A 217 -8.77 -1.58 13.77
N TYR A 218 -8.89 -2.10 14.98
CA TYR A 218 -7.93 -3.05 15.54
C TYR A 218 -8.01 -4.44 14.90
N PHE A 219 -9.18 -4.83 14.41
CA PHE A 219 -9.37 -6.10 13.71
C PHE A 219 -8.37 -6.26 12.55
N PHE A 220 -8.22 -5.25 11.69
CA PHE A 220 -7.34 -5.33 10.53
C PHE A 220 -5.85 -5.40 10.90
N TYR A 221 -5.44 -4.79 12.02
CA TYR A 221 -4.07 -4.91 12.52
C TYR A 221 -3.76 -6.31 13.07
N ILE A 222 -4.71 -6.91 13.78
CA ILE A 222 -4.56 -8.27 14.33
C ILE A 222 -4.70 -9.32 13.22
N PHE A 223 -5.63 -9.10 12.30
CA PHE A 223 -5.91 -10.02 11.20
C PHE A 223 -4.69 -10.31 10.34
N TYR A 224 -3.86 -9.28 10.06
CA TYR A 224 -2.69 -9.44 9.19
C TYR A 224 -1.68 -10.48 9.71
N PRO A 225 -1.15 -10.41 10.94
CA PRO A 225 -0.27 -11.45 11.45
C PRO A 225 -1.02 -12.77 11.77
N ALA A 226 -2.27 -12.69 12.23
CA ALA A 226 -3.01 -13.87 12.68
C ALA A 226 -3.32 -14.83 11.52
N HIS A 227 -3.81 -14.33 10.36
CA HIS A 227 -4.12 -15.22 9.24
C HIS A 227 -2.86 -15.90 8.67
N LEU A 228 -1.71 -15.20 8.63
CA LEU A 228 -0.43 -15.79 8.22
C LEU A 228 0.00 -16.90 9.18
N ALA A 229 -0.08 -16.64 10.50
CA ALA A 229 0.27 -17.64 11.51
C ALA A 229 -0.63 -18.88 11.42
N VAL A 230 -1.95 -18.70 11.25
CA VAL A 230 -2.91 -19.81 11.10
C VAL A 230 -2.61 -20.61 9.84
N ILE A 231 -2.39 -19.97 8.70
CA ILE A 231 -2.11 -20.66 7.42
C ILE A 231 -0.78 -21.44 7.54
N TYR A 232 0.24 -20.83 8.15
CA TYR A 232 1.52 -21.50 8.39
C TYR A 232 1.37 -22.73 9.31
N LEU A 233 0.62 -22.63 10.42
CA LEU A 233 0.35 -23.76 11.30
C LEU A 233 -0.39 -24.90 10.57
N ILE A 234 -1.36 -24.55 9.71
CA ILE A 234 -2.05 -25.57 8.89
C ILE A 234 -1.06 -26.26 7.93
N SER A 235 -0.16 -25.50 7.31
CA SER A 235 0.83 -26.07 6.37
C SER A 235 1.83 -27.04 7.01
N LEU A 236 1.97 -27.01 8.34
CA LEU A 236 2.81 -27.99 9.07
C LEU A 236 2.09 -29.32 9.33
N ILE A 237 0.76 -29.36 9.15
CA ILE A 237 -0.09 -30.53 9.43
C ILE A 237 -0.49 -31.26 8.14
N VAL A 238 -0.57 -30.51 7.02
CA VAL A 238 -0.95 -31.02 5.70
C VAL A 238 0.27 -31.29 4.84
#